data_46255399c7f82f40c7bd90b15a58dbb6
#
_entry.id   46255399c7f82f40c7bd90b15a58dbb6
#
_cell.length_a   1.000
_cell.length_b   1.000
_cell.length_c   1.000
_cell.angle_alpha   90.00
_cell.angle_beta   90.00
_cell.angle_gamma   90.00
#
_symmetry.space_group_name_H-M   'P 1'
#
loop_
_entity.id
_entity.type
_entity.pdbx_description
1 polymer ?
#
loop_
_entity_poly.entity_id
_entity_poly.type
_entity_poly.pdbx_seq_one_letter_code
_entity_poly.pdbx_strand_id
1 'polypeptide(L)' 'MSIDDAINDLKARITTLSKAAEIKAVKMSDEEARLSVFVTAAEAQPIRDATFQPVMDFLNKDGFDIQVLVYDRDHPPEIG' A
#
# COMPACT_ATOMS: atom_id res chain seq x y z
N MET A 1 16.00 -0.04 -9.69
CA MET A 1 15.10 0.19 -8.54
C MET A 1 14.92 -1.11 -7.78
N SER A 2 15.04 -1.08 -6.46
CA SER A 2 14.74 -2.24 -5.62
C SER A 2 13.28 -2.22 -5.18
N ILE A 3 12.78 -3.36 -4.68
CA ILE A 3 11.43 -3.41 -4.13
C ILE A 3 11.30 -2.48 -2.92
N ASP A 4 12.37 -2.26 -2.16
CA ASP A 4 12.35 -1.32 -1.04
C ASP A 4 12.07 0.11 -1.52
N ASP A 5 12.63 0.50 -2.66
CA ASP A 5 12.37 1.82 -3.25
C ASP A 5 10.90 1.94 -3.66
N ALA A 6 10.34 0.88 -4.24
CA ALA A 6 8.93 0.85 -4.62
C ALA A 6 8.01 0.94 -3.39
N ILE A 7 8.34 0.21 -2.33
CA ILE A 7 7.60 0.28 -1.06
C ILE A 7 7.62 1.69 -0.49
N ASN A 8 8.79 2.32 -0.47
CA ASN A 8 8.94 3.68 0.04
C ASN A 8 8.17 4.70 -0.79
N ASP A 9 8.15 4.53 -2.12
CA ASP A 9 7.36 5.39 -3.00
C ASP A 9 5.86 5.29 -2.69
N LEU A 10 5.36 4.08 -2.53
CA LEU A 10 3.95 3.86 -2.20
C LEU A 10 3.60 4.42 -0.82
N LYS A 11 4.47 4.24 0.17
CA LYS A 11 4.28 4.82 1.50
C LYS A 11 4.19 6.34 1.43
N ALA A 12 5.05 6.98 0.65
CA ALA A 12 5.05 8.43 0.50
C ALA A 12 3.74 8.93 -0.13
N ARG A 13 3.24 8.24 -1.16
CA ARG A 13 1.98 8.58 -1.81
C ARG A 13 0.82 8.47 -0.84
N ILE A 14 0.78 7.39 -0.06
CA ILE A 14 -0.28 7.15 0.93
C ILE A 14 -0.23 8.22 2.03
N THR A 15 0.95 8.50 2.55
CA THR A 15 1.14 9.48 3.62
C THR A 15 0.78 10.90 3.16
N THR A 16 0.99 11.22 1.90
CA THR A 16 0.59 12.51 1.33
C THR A 16 -0.93 12.68 1.36
N LEU A 17 -1.68 11.59 1.12
CA LEU A 17 -3.14 11.62 1.15
C LEU A 17 -3.72 11.50 2.56
N SER A 18 -3.02 10.81 3.44
CA SER A 18 -3.46 10.62 4.83
C SER A 18 -2.25 10.60 5.74
N LYS A 19 -2.01 11.71 6.44
CA LYS A 19 -0.87 11.84 7.35
C LYS A 19 -0.97 10.92 8.56
N ALA A 20 -2.18 10.52 8.93
CA ALA A 20 -2.43 9.64 10.08
C ALA A 20 -2.51 8.16 9.68
N ALA A 21 -2.27 7.82 8.43
CA ALA A 21 -2.32 6.44 7.98
C ALA A 21 -1.28 5.57 8.69
N GLU A 22 -1.72 4.42 9.17
CA GLU A 22 -0.80 3.39 9.66
C GLU A 22 -0.50 2.44 8.52
N ILE A 23 0.78 2.20 8.26
CA ILE A 23 1.21 1.33 7.16
C ILE A 23 2.10 0.25 7.73
N LYS A 24 1.71 -1.01 7.49
CA LYS A 24 2.53 -2.16 7.82
C LYS A 24 3.02 -2.78 6.53
N ALA A 25 4.33 -2.75 6.32
CA ALA A 25 4.95 -3.31 5.13
C ALA A 25 5.59 -4.65 5.47
N VAL A 26 5.29 -5.66 4.67
CA VAL A 26 5.91 -6.98 4.77
C VAL A 26 6.55 -7.30 3.44
N LYS A 27 7.87 -7.43 3.43
CA LYS A 27 8.63 -7.84 2.26
C LYS A 27 8.72 -9.36 2.27
N MET A 28 8.09 -10.01 1.31
CA MET A 28 8.06 -11.47 1.23
C MET A 28 9.22 -12.03 0.43
N SER A 29 9.70 -11.26 -0.56
CA SER A 29 10.86 -11.61 -1.37
C SER A 29 11.41 -10.35 -2.03
N ASP A 30 12.40 -10.47 -2.88
CA ASP A 30 12.92 -9.33 -3.64
C ASP A 30 11.93 -8.80 -4.68
N GLU A 31 10.85 -9.54 -4.95
CA GLU A 31 9.85 -9.22 -5.96
C GLU A 31 8.44 -9.11 -5.43
N GLU A 32 8.21 -9.47 -4.17
CA GLU A 32 6.86 -9.51 -3.58
C GLU A 32 6.82 -8.80 -2.24
N ALA A 33 5.79 -7.99 -2.05
CA ALA A 33 5.56 -7.29 -0.78
C ALA A 33 4.07 -7.05 -0.56
N ARG A 34 3.71 -6.79 0.68
CA ARG A 34 2.35 -6.43 1.07
C ARG A 34 2.39 -5.20 1.95
N LEU A 35 1.54 -4.23 1.62
CA LEU A 35 1.31 -3.05 2.44
C LEU A 35 -0.10 -3.12 2.99
N SER A 36 -0.21 -3.17 4.32
CA SER A 36 -1.51 -3.08 5.00
C SER A 36 -1.66 -1.66 5.50
N VAL A 37 -2.68 -0.97 5.02
CA VAL A 37 -2.91 0.46 5.27
C VAL A 37 -4.18 0.63 6.08
N PHE A 38 -4.07 1.27 7.24
CA PHE A 38 -5.19 1.52 8.13
C PHE A 38 -5.49 3.02 8.15
N VAL A 39 -6.65 3.39 7.66
CA VAL A 39 -7.09 4.78 7.49
C VAL A 39 -8.56 4.92 7.88
N THR A 40 -9.08 6.15 7.85
CA THR A 40 -10.52 6.35 8.03
C THR A 40 -11.28 5.88 6.80
N ALA A 41 -12.56 5.57 6.95
CA ALA A 41 -13.39 5.12 5.83
C ALA A 41 -13.40 6.14 4.68
N ALA A 42 -13.40 7.43 5.00
CA ALA A 42 -13.42 8.49 4.00
C ALA A 42 -12.13 8.55 3.16
N GLU A 43 -11.01 8.09 3.72
CA GLU A 43 -9.71 8.11 3.04
C GLU A 43 -9.41 6.83 2.27
N ALA A 44 -10.16 5.75 2.54
CA ALA A 44 -9.86 4.43 1.98
C ALA A 44 -9.93 4.41 0.45
N GLN A 45 -11.02 4.91 -0.14
CA GLN A 45 -11.18 4.87 -1.58
C GLN A 45 -10.19 5.76 -2.32
N PRO A 46 -9.94 7.03 -1.89
CA PRO A 46 -8.88 7.83 -2.50
C PRO A 46 -7.51 7.16 -2.49
N ILE A 47 -7.17 6.46 -1.43
CA ILE A 47 -5.89 5.74 -1.35
C ILE A 47 -5.86 4.56 -2.31
N ARG A 48 -6.94 3.78 -2.40
CA ARG A 48 -7.03 2.69 -3.37
C ARG A 48 -6.85 3.21 -4.79
N ASP A 49 -7.54 4.29 -5.12
CA ASP A 49 -7.47 4.89 -6.44
C ASP A 49 -6.06 5.42 -6.75
N ALA A 50 -5.42 6.06 -5.78
CA ALA A 50 -4.09 6.65 -5.96
C ALA A 50 -2.97 5.60 -6.06
N THR A 51 -3.16 4.42 -5.47
CA THR A 51 -2.13 3.35 -5.46
C THR A 51 -2.31 2.35 -6.60
N PHE A 52 -3.47 2.30 -7.23
CA PHE A 52 -3.76 1.33 -8.29
C PHE A 52 -2.77 1.41 -9.44
N GLN A 53 -2.60 2.58 -10.04
CA GLN A 53 -1.72 2.74 -11.19
C GLN A 53 -0.24 2.54 -10.84
N PRO A 54 0.30 3.12 -9.77
CA PRO A 54 1.67 2.84 -9.36
C PRO A 54 1.94 1.36 -9.12
N VAL A 55 1.03 0.65 -8.48
CA VAL A 55 1.17 -0.81 -8.24
C VAL A 55 1.26 -1.55 -9.56
N MET A 56 0.39 -1.22 -10.52
CA MET A 56 0.41 -1.85 -11.85
C MET A 56 1.70 -1.51 -12.60
N ASP A 57 2.18 -0.29 -12.49
CA ASP A 57 3.41 0.13 -13.15
C ASP A 57 4.62 -0.63 -12.59
N PHE A 58 4.72 -0.81 -11.28
CA PHE A 58 5.81 -1.58 -10.67
C PHE A 58 5.77 -3.04 -11.15
N LEU A 59 4.59 -3.63 -11.23
CA LEU A 59 4.44 -4.99 -11.71
C LEU A 59 4.88 -5.11 -13.18
N ASN A 60 4.41 -4.21 -14.03
CA ASN A 60 4.65 -4.29 -15.46
C ASN A 60 6.07 -3.90 -15.88
N LYS A 61 6.68 -2.94 -15.18
CA LYS A 61 8.00 -2.42 -15.55
C LYS A 61 9.14 -3.13 -14.81
N ASP A 62 8.93 -3.44 -13.54
CA ASP A 62 9.99 -3.94 -12.65
C ASP A 62 9.74 -5.36 -12.18
N GLY A 63 8.57 -5.92 -12.47
CA GLY A 63 8.21 -7.26 -12.01
C GLY A 63 7.93 -7.36 -10.52
N PHE A 64 7.65 -6.23 -9.85
CA PHE A 64 7.35 -6.21 -8.42
C PHE A 64 5.85 -6.41 -8.20
N ASP A 65 5.51 -7.49 -7.51
CA ASP A 65 4.13 -7.78 -7.11
C ASP A 65 3.91 -7.23 -5.70
N ILE A 66 3.35 -6.02 -5.64
CA ILE A 66 3.08 -5.35 -4.37
C ILE A 66 1.57 -5.24 -4.18
N GLN A 67 1.08 -5.85 -3.10
CA GLN A 67 -0.33 -5.77 -2.74
C GLN A 67 -0.52 -4.63 -1.75
N VAL A 68 -1.45 -3.72 -2.06
CA VAL A 68 -1.86 -2.66 -1.15
C VAL A 68 -3.26 -2.97 -0.66
N LEU A 69 -3.37 -3.30 0.61
CA LEU A 69 -4.64 -3.65 1.26
C LEU A 69 -5.04 -2.50 2.17
N VAL A 70 -6.18 -1.89 1.89
CA VAL A 70 -6.65 -0.71 2.62
C VAL A 70 -7.80 -1.10 3.53
N TYR A 71 -7.65 -0.82 4.81
CA TYR A 71 -8.63 -1.15 5.84
C TYR A 71 -9.14 0.12 6.52
N ASP A 72 -10.42 0.10 6.89
CA ASP A 72 -10.99 1.10 7.78
C ASP A 72 -10.46 0.83 9.19
N ARG A 73 -9.76 1.80 9.80
CA ARG A 73 -9.18 1.63 11.14
C ARG A 73 -10.23 1.41 12.22
N ASP A 74 -11.45 1.93 12.01
CA ASP A 74 -12.55 1.78 12.98
C ASP A 74 -13.24 0.42 12.86
N HIS A 75 -13.00 -0.28 11.76
CA HIS A 75 -13.57 -1.60 11.50
C HIS A 75 -12.46 -2.51 10.94
N PRO A 76 -11.44 -2.83 11.78
CA PRO A 76 -10.35 -3.68 11.32
C PRO A 76 -10.85 -5.08 10.97
N PRO A 77 -10.17 -5.77 10.04
CA PRO A 77 -10.56 -7.12 9.67
C PRO A 77 -10.51 -8.04 10.88
N GLU A 78 -11.51 -8.90 11.01
CA GLU A 78 -11.49 -9.93 12.04
C GLU A 78 -10.45 -10.97 11.65
N ILE A 79 -9.55 -11.24 12.57
CA ILE A 79 -8.61 -12.35 12.44
C ILE A 79 -9.24 -13.49 13.19
N GLY A 80 -9.99 -14.30 12.46
CA GLY A 80 -10.70 -15.43 13.03
C GLY A 80 -9.78 -16.54 13.42
#